data_1d17f2c6c40a7d466d5e99d010d0ed48
#
_entry.id   1d17f2c6c40a7d466d5e99d010d0ed48
#
_cell.length_a   1.000
_cell.length_b   1.000
_cell.length_c   1.000
_cell.angle_alpha   90.00
_cell.angle_beta   90.00
_cell.angle_gamma   90.00
#
_symmetry.space_group_name_H-M   'P 1'
#
loop_
_entity.id
_entity.type
_entity.pdbx_description
1 polymer ?
#
loop_
_entity_poly.entity_id
_entity_poly.type
_entity_poly.pdbx_seq_one_letter_code
_entity_poly.pdbx_strand_id
1 'polypeptide(L)'
;MCLAIPGRIMERFAENGLPMARVDYAGAVAAACLSYTPEAAVGDYVLVHAGFALQILSEEEAQASLEELTRLAQAMEADEANSGEAPRDLP
;
A
#
# COMPACT_ATOMS: atom_id res chain seq x y z
N MET A 1 -4.66 12.61 -4.58
CA MET A 1 -5.45 11.40 -4.71
C MET A 1 -4.93 10.31 -3.78
N CYS A 2 -5.81 9.68 -3.05
CA CYS A 2 -5.41 8.64 -2.10
C CYS A 2 -5.65 7.28 -2.70
N LEU A 3 -4.61 6.46 -2.70
CA LEU A 3 -4.70 5.09 -3.17
C LEU A 3 -4.42 4.15 -2.02
N ALA A 4 -5.20 3.09 -1.93
CA ALA A 4 -4.90 2.02 -0.99
C ALA A 4 -3.78 1.18 -1.59
N ILE A 5 -2.81 0.85 -0.76
CA ILE A 5 -1.61 0.15 -1.21
C ILE A 5 -1.54 -1.20 -0.51
N PRO A 6 -1.38 -2.30 -1.24
CA PRO A 6 -1.21 -3.60 -0.60
C PRO A 6 0.19 -3.73 -0.02
N GLY A 7 0.27 -4.35 1.15
CA GLY A 7 1.54 -4.60 1.79
C GLY A 7 1.48 -5.86 2.59
N ARG A 8 2.65 -6.40 2.92
CA ARG A 8 2.76 -7.64 3.66
C ARG A 8 3.18 -7.35 5.10
N ILE A 9 2.47 -7.93 6.05
CA ILE A 9 2.79 -7.74 7.46
C ILE A 9 4.06 -8.51 7.79
N MET A 10 5.07 -7.77 8.23
CA MET A 10 6.36 -8.35 8.61
C MET A 10 6.44 -8.63 10.09
N GLU A 11 5.75 -7.82 10.90
CA GLU A 11 5.86 -7.88 12.35
C GLU A 11 4.65 -7.19 12.95
N ARG A 12 4.18 -7.70 14.09
CA ARG A 12 3.09 -7.07 14.83
C ARG A 12 3.62 -6.53 16.14
N PHE A 13 3.05 -5.42 16.57
CA PHE A 13 3.39 -4.83 17.86
C PHE A 13 2.18 -4.04 18.34
N ALA A 14 2.29 -3.53 19.57
CA ALA A 14 1.23 -2.70 20.14
C ALA A 14 1.82 -1.36 20.47
N GLU A 15 1.04 -0.31 20.24
CA GLU A 15 1.46 1.04 20.56
C GLU A 15 0.27 1.78 21.14
N ASN A 16 0.42 2.26 22.38
CA ASN A 16 -0.66 2.95 23.08
C ASN A 16 -1.95 2.14 23.10
N GLY A 17 -1.81 0.82 23.26
CA GLY A 17 -2.96 -0.06 23.31
C GLY A 17 -3.58 -0.41 21.97
N LEU A 18 -2.99 0.07 20.88
CA LEU A 18 -3.52 -0.21 19.55
C LEU A 18 -2.70 -1.31 18.86
N PRO A 19 -3.37 -2.21 18.13
CA PRO A 19 -2.64 -3.19 17.35
C PRO A 19 -2.02 -2.51 16.14
N MET A 20 -0.73 -2.74 15.96
CA MET A 20 0.03 -2.14 14.89
C MET A 20 0.81 -3.22 14.15
N ALA A 21 1.30 -2.89 12.98
CA ALA A 21 2.15 -3.79 12.22
C ALA A 21 3.17 -3.01 11.42
N ARG A 22 4.30 -3.64 11.22
CA ARG A 22 5.25 -3.18 10.23
C ARG A 22 4.88 -3.85 8.92
N VAL A 23 4.67 -3.05 7.92
CA VAL A 23 4.17 -3.53 6.62
C VAL A 23 5.20 -3.22 5.55
N ASP A 24 5.47 -4.22 4.74
CA ASP A 24 6.43 -4.10 3.63
C ASP A 24 5.65 -3.81 2.34
N TYR A 25 5.90 -2.64 1.78
CA TYR A 25 5.29 -2.20 0.52
C TYR A 25 6.31 -2.33 -0.59
N ALA A 26 6.62 -3.56 -0.95
CA ALA A 26 7.58 -3.85 -2.03
C ALA A 26 8.95 -3.21 -1.74
N GLY A 27 9.44 -3.43 -0.53
CA GLY A 27 10.76 -2.98 -0.13
C GLY A 27 10.76 -1.79 0.80
N ALA A 28 9.70 -1.02 0.84
CA ALA A 28 9.59 0.09 1.78
C ALA A 28 8.75 -0.35 2.96
N VAL A 29 9.28 -0.18 4.17
CA VAL A 29 8.61 -0.66 5.38
C VAL A 29 8.10 0.53 6.17
N ALA A 30 6.84 0.46 6.57
CA ALA A 30 6.22 1.50 7.37
C ALA A 30 5.21 0.87 8.31
N ALA A 31 4.89 1.59 9.39
CA ALA A 31 3.93 1.12 10.36
C ALA A 31 2.51 1.38 9.88
N ALA A 32 1.60 0.47 10.22
CA ALA A 32 0.19 0.64 9.93
C ALA A 32 -0.62 0.17 11.12
N CYS A 33 -1.79 0.78 11.30
CA CYS A 33 -2.67 0.44 12.40
C CYS A 33 -3.61 -0.68 11.96
N LEU A 34 -3.78 -1.68 12.82
CA LEU A 34 -4.60 -2.85 12.53
C LEU A 34 -5.95 -2.80 13.24
N SER A 35 -6.40 -1.61 13.64
CA SER A 35 -7.65 -1.50 14.37
C SER A 35 -8.85 -2.06 13.60
N TYR A 36 -8.81 -1.94 12.28
CA TYR A 36 -9.90 -2.46 11.44
C TYR A 36 -9.69 -3.91 11.05
N THR A 37 -8.48 -4.43 11.23
CA THR A 37 -8.16 -5.80 10.86
C THR A 37 -7.36 -6.45 11.98
N PRO A 38 -7.94 -6.54 13.20
CA PRO A 38 -7.15 -7.03 14.34
C PRO A 38 -6.73 -8.49 14.20
N GLU A 39 -7.39 -9.24 13.34
CA GLU A 39 -7.08 -10.65 13.14
C GLU A 39 -5.93 -10.85 12.15
N ALA A 40 -5.44 -9.79 11.51
CA ALA A 40 -4.35 -9.92 10.53
C ALA A 40 -3.09 -10.43 11.24
N ALA A 41 -2.37 -11.32 10.58
CA ALA A 41 -1.21 -11.98 11.17
C ALA A 41 0.03 -11.72 10.32
N VAL A 42 1.19 -11.99 10.91
CA VAL A 42 2.45 -11.89 10.17
C VAL A 42 2.39 -12.79 8.96
N GLY A 43 2.77 -12.23 7.82
CA GLY A 43 2.70 -12.94 6.55
C GLY A 43 1.46 -12.64 5.75
N ASP A 44 0.44 -12.06 6.38
CA ASP A 44 -0.77 -11.68 5.66
C ASP A 44 -0.53 -10.44 4.84
N TYR A 45 -1.26 -10.33 3.73
CA TYR A 45 -1.29 -9.10 2.95
C TYR A 45 -2.48 -8.28 3.40
N VAL A 46 -2.28 -6.97 3.49
CA VAL A 46 -3.35 -6.06 3.89
C VAL A 46 -3.37 -4.89 2.93
N LEU A 47 -4.54 -4.31 2.78
CA LEU A 47 -4.72 -3.10 1.99
C LEU A 47 -4.64 -1.92 2.94
N VAL A 48 -3.64 -1.04 2.75
CA VAL A 48 -3.37 0.05 3.67
C VAL A 48 -3.69 1.38 3.00
N HIS A 49 -4.40 2.21 3.72
CA HIS A 49 -4.76 3.54 3.26
C HIS A 49 -4.60 4.50 4.43
N ALA A 50 -3.81 5.54 4.23
CA ALA A 50 -3.59 6.58 5.25
C ALA A 50 -3.11 6.00 6.58
N GLY A 51 -2.29 4.95 6.53
CA GLY A 51 -1.72 4.36 7.74
C GLY A 51 -2.62 3.34 8.43
N PHE A 52 -3.77 3.01 7.85
CA PHE A 52 -4.69 2.02 8.43
C PHE A 52 -4.85 0.84 7.49
N ALA A 53 -4.70 -0.37 8.04
CA ALA A 53 -5.00 -1.58 7.29
C ALA A 53 -6.51 -1.76 7.29
N LEU A 54 -7.12 -1.69 6.11
CA LEU A 54 -8.57 -1.69 6.00
C LEU A 54 -9.13 -3.07 5.72
N GLN A 55 -8.33 -3.95 5.14
CA GLN A 55 -8.84 -5.25 4.75
C GLN A 55 -7.66 -6.20 4.52
N ILE A 56 -7.90 -7.47 4.85
CA ILE A 56 -6.91 -8.52 4.62
C ILE A 56 -7.12 -9.05 3.22
N LEU A 57 -6.03 -9.18 2.47
CA LEU A 57 -6.07 -9.65 1.09
C LEU A 57 -5.51 -11.05 1.00
N SER A 58 -6.02 -11.84 0.08
CA SER A 58 -5.36 -13.07 -0.29
C SER A 58 -4.10 -12.73 -1.08
N GLU A 59 -3.21 -13.71 -1.20
CA GLU A 59 -1.98 -13.49 -1.97
C GLU A 59 -2.31 -13.10 -3.41
N GLU A 60 -3.30 -13.75 -3.99
CA GLU A 60 -3.71 -13.43 -5.35
C GLU A 60 -4.24 -12.02 -5.47
N GLU A 61 -5.04 -11.61 -4.51
CA GLU A 61 -5.59 -10.26 -4.53
C GLU A 61 -4.48 -9.22 -4.37
N ALA A 62 -3.52 -9.50 -3.51
CA ALA A 62 -2.42 -8.58 -3.30
C ALA A 62 -1.59 -8.44 -4.57
N GLN A 63 -1.32 -9.54 -5.25
CA GLN A 63 -0.54 -9.48 -6.48
C GLN A 63 -1.27 -8.77 -7.58
N ALA A 64 -2.57 -8.99 -7.69
CA ALA A 64 -3.37 -8.28 -8.68
C ALA A 64 -3.35 -6.78 -8.43
N SER A 65 -3.45 -6.37 -7.16
CA SER A 65 -3.41 -4.96 -6.82
C SER A 65 -2.06 -4.35 -7.14
N LEU A 66 -0.98 -5.07 -6.85
CA LEU A 66 0.36 -4.57 -7.15
C LEU A 66 0.57 -4.42 -8.64
N GLU A 67 0.10 -5.39 -9.42
CA GLU A 67 0.21 -5.31 -10.87
C GLU A 67 -0.56 -4.11 -11.41
N GLU A 68 -1.73 -3.87 -10.87
CA GLU A 68 -2.52 -2.74 -11.30
C GLU A 68 -1.86 -1.42 -10.98
N LEU A 69 -1.29 -1.31 -9.79
CA LEU A 69 -0.58 -0.10 -9.40
C LEU A 69 0.65 0.12 -10.27
N THR A 70 1.38 -0.94 -10.58
CA THR A 70 2.55 -0.85 -11.45
C THR A 70 2.15 -0.39 -12.84
N ARG A 71 1.08 -0.95 -13.36
CA ARG A 71 0.59 -0.56 -14.69
C ARG A 71 0.18 0.89 -14.72
N LEU A 72 -0.49 1.35 -13.67
CA LEU A 72 -0.91 2.73 -13.57
C LEU A 72 0.28 3.67 -13.51
N ALA A 73 1.27 3.30 -12.71
CA ALA A 73 2.47 4.12 -12.59
C ALA A 73 3.22 4.21 -13.92
N GLN A 74 3.29 3.10 -14.65
CA GLN A 74 3.94 3.10 -15.95
C GLN A 74 3.19 3.98 -16.95
N ALA A 75 1.87 3.93 -16.91
CA ALA A 75 1.07 4.77 -17.79
C ALA A 75 1.28 6.24 -17.47
N MET A 76 1.38 6.58 -16.20
CA MET A 76 1.63 7.96 -15.81
C MET A 76 3.01 8.43 -16.24
N GLU A 77 4.01 7.56 -16.11
CA GLU A 77 5.35 7.90 -16.57
C GLU A 77 5.39 8.11 -18.07
N ALA A 78 4.70 7.26 -18.82
CA ALA A 78 4.66 7.40 -20.27
C ALA A 78 3.99 8.72 -20.67
N ASP A 79 2.94 9.08 -19.96
CA ASP A 79 2.27 10.35 -20.21
C ASP A 79 3.21 11.52 -19.98
N GLU A 80 3.93 11.48 -18.87
CA GLU A 80 4.86 12.56 -18.57
C GLU A 80 5.95 12.66 -19.62
N ALA A 81 6.47 11.53 -20.04
CA ALA A 81 7.50 11.51 -21.06
C ALA A 81 6.99 12.08 -22.36
N ASN A 82 5.76 11.79 -22.71
CA ASN A 82 5.15 12.28 -23.94
C ASN A 82 4.81 13.75 -23.86
N SER A 83 4.39 14.22 -22.70
CA SER A 83 4.03 15.63 -22.54
C SER A 83 5.23 16.52 -22.62
N GLY A 84 6.35 16.01 -22.37
CA GLY A 84 7.49 16.87 -22.30
C GLY A 84 7.46 17.68 -21.10
N GLU A 85 6.96 18.09 -20.73
CA GLU A 85 6.74 18.57 -19.75
C GLU A 85 5.97 18.88 -19.17
N ALA A 86 5.76 19.07 -19.04
CA ALA A 86 4.97 19.22 -18.56
C ALA A 86 4.46 19.53 -17.86
N PRO A 87 4.30 19.99 -17.82
CA PRO A 87 3.85 20.49 -16.97
C PRO A 87 3.40 20.17 -15.97
N ARG A 88 3.68 19.92 -15.71
CA ARG A 88 3.23 19.55 -14.81
C ARG A 88 3.01 20.36 -13.93
N ASP A 89 3.06 21.10 -14.12
CA ASP A 89 2.85 21.72 -13.43
C ASP A 89 1.91 22.11 -13.26
N LEU A 90 1.48 21.80 -13.51
CA LEU A 90 0.67 21.95 -13.36
C LEU A 90 0.31 22.41 -12.80
N PRO A 91 0.03 22.80 -12.71
CA PRO A 91 -0.40 23.32 -12.27
C PRO A 91 -0.63 23.47 -11.78
#